data_f7efe7b48d716e90845e479e2ea4f7eb
#
_entry.id   f7efe7b48d716e90845e479e2ea4f7eb
#
_cell.length_a   1.000
_cell.length_b   1.000
_cell.length_c   1.000
_cell.angle_alpha   90.00
_cell.angle_beta   90.00
_cell.angle_gamma   90.00
#
_symmetry.space_group_name_H-M   'P 1'
#
loop_
_entity.id
_entity.type
_entity.pdbx_description
1 polymer ?
#
loop_
_entity_poly.entity_id
_entity_poly.type
_entity_poly.pdbx_seq_one_letter_code
_entity_poly.pdbx_strand_id
1 'polypeptide(L)'
;ENTARLFNASNSFFDNLSEFTSGKEKFLYYLQNDKLNLFVNAAGHIIHGQSFSTETSNVEFFDLGIRARGTVLDHLGYSFSFSKGGIAGSKSLAATVDPRLKYNFKFVEDIENIPNYDYTEGYLRYEVSPADNMLIALQLGREKIKFGYGYGNSLIISGEGPNMDILRFDFRYGIFSFSSIHASTVGEYNDAIQARYSKYIASNRMKVSIPDLFDIGVGESIVYSGRGLEWAYINPLLFYKYAEMSLQDRDNGTVFLDLQTSFIKDFEIQATFFLDEDILSNLQDLDLFSNKTAYQFGFLWYEPFSIGNLSLTCEYTRIRPYVYSHTDYMNTFTAFGVNLGHRIGPNADEILTKIGYNFSSRARLNLEYRHSRSGENIYNEDGTLSKNVGGDVFQPYRYDVDDTHLSFLDGIQHNYDFISAGLRLEPWREIFLDLTYTYSQDKNLSTGNKNVISYLVCKLSIEY
;
A
#
# COMPACT_ATOMS: atom_id res chain seq x y z
N GLU A 1 8.90 10.89 21.11
CA GLU A 1 10.28 10.90 21.65
C GLU A 1 10.98 12.18 21.27
N ASN A 2 11.62 12.78 22.26
CA ASN A 2 12.29 14.06 22.09
C ASN A 2 13.60 13.83 21.31
N THR A 3 13.54 13.88 19.98
CA THR A 3 14.70 13.71 19.08
C THR A 3 15.82 14.72 19.38
N ALA A 4 15.49 15.80 20.08
CA ALA A 4 16.42 16.84 20.53
C ALA A 4 17.62 16.35 21.34
N ARG A 5 17.51 15.21 22.01
CA ARG A 5 18.61 14.68 22.86
C ARG A 5 19.60 13.79 22.09
N LEU A 6 19.31 13.47 20.83
CA LEU A 6 20.11 12.52 20.06
C LEU A 6 21.20 13.18 19.21
N PHE A 7 21.17 14.50 19.00
CA PHE A 7 22.02 15.14 17.99
C PHE A 7 22.78 16.36 18.53
N ASN A 8 24.11 16.27 18.54
CA ASN A 8 25.00 17.41 18.50
C ASN A 8 25.35 17.67 17.03
N ALA A 9 24.46 18.35 16.30
CA ALA A 9 24.72 18.68 14.92
C ALA A 9 25.45 20.02 14.80
N SER A 10 26.39 20.11 13.89
CA SER A 10 27.04 21.36 13.51
C SER A 10 26.13 22.16 12.58
N ASN A 11 26.13 23.48 12.70
CA ASN A 11 25.32 24.39 11.89
C ASN A 11 25.93 24.66 10.50
N SER A 12 27.07 24.07 10.15
CA SER A 12 27.79 24.30 8.90
C SER A 12 27.73 23.08 7.98
N PHE A 13 27.39 23.30 6.71
CA PHE A 13 27.43 22.28 5.67
C PHE A 13 28.81 21.63 5.53
N PHE A 14 29.88 22.45 5.61
CA PHE A 14 31.27 21.96 5.48
C PHE A 14 31.74 21.20 6.71
N ASP A 15 31.31 21.57 7.90
CA ASP A 15 31.62 20.84 9.13
C ASP A 15 30.96 19.45 9.09
N ASN A 16 29.73 19.37 8.55
CA ASN A 16 29.05 18.11 8.34
C ASN A 16 29.73 17.21 7.31
N LEU A 17 30.34 17.77 6.27
CA LEU A 17 31.08 17.01 5.26
C LEU A 17 32.28 16.28 5.86
N SER A 18 32.98 16.91 6.81
CA SER A 18 34.10 16.30 7.53
C SER A 18 33.67 15.17 8.48
N GLU A 19 32.42 15.21 8.93
CA GLU A 19 31.80 14.19 9.79
C GLU A 19 31.13 13.04 9.04
N PHE A 20 31.28 12.95 7.72
CA PHE A 20 30.65 11.90 6.88
C PHE A 20 30.93 10.48 7.38
N THR A 21 32.00 10.29 8.12
CA THR A 21 32.38 9.02 8.74
C THR A 21 31.96 8.89 10.19
N SER A 22 31.42 9.95 10.84
CA SER A 22 31.23 10.02 12.29
C SER A 22 30.07 9.16 12.84
N GLY A 23 29.19 8.65 11.98
CA GLY A 23 28.05 7.85 12.42
C GLY A 23 26.88 8.62 13.03
N LYS A 24 26.89 9.96 13.02
CA LYS A 24 25.77 10.81 13.47
C LYS A 24 24.82 11.11 12.31
N GLU A 25 23.53 11.31 12.60
CA GLU A 25 22.59 11.85 11.61
C GLU A 25 22.99 13.26 11.16
N LYS A 26 22.76 13.53 9.89
CA LYS A 26 23.11 14.78 9.23
C LYS A 26 21.87 15.48 8.74
N PHE A 27 21.91 16.79 8.77
CA PHE A 27 20.85 17.64 8.28
C PHE A 27 21.46 18.76 7.46
N LEU A 28 20.86 19.04 6.30
CA LEU A 28 21.22 20.22 5.51
C LEU A 28 20.99 21.50 6.32
N TYR A 29 19.91 21.49 7.09
CA TYR A 29 19.59 22.58 8.04
C TYR A 29 18.78 22.03 9.21
N TYR A 30 19.01 22.53 10.40
CA TYR A 30 18.15 22.28 11.53
C TYR A 30 17.97 23.51 12.41
N LEU A 31 16.79 23.64 12.97
CA LEU A 31 16.44 24.63 13.99
C LEU A 31 15.72 23.93 15.13
N GLN A 32 16.15 24.18 16.32
CA GLN A 32 15.53 23.60 17.51
C GLN A 32 15.47 24.60 18.63
N ASN A 33 14.25 24.87 19.10
CA ASN A 33 13.98 25.66 20.30
C ASN A 33 12.69 25.15 20.96
N ASP A 34 12.30 25.77 22.09
CA ASP A 34 11.11 25.32 22.85
C ASP A 34 9.79 25.41 22.12
N LYS A 35 9.72 26.10 20.97
CA LYS A 35 8.48 26.31 20.22
C LYS A 35 8.48 25.67 18.87
N LEU A 36 9.63 25.43 18.29
CA LEU A 36 9.77 24.97 16.92
C LEU A 36 10.98 24.06 16.77
N ASN A 37 10.74 22.88 16.26
CA ASN A 37 11.76 21.97 15.73
C ASN A 37 11.61 21.89 14.22
N LEU A 38 12.68 22.10 13.47
CA LEU A 38 12.74 21.96 12.02
C LEU A 38 14.01 21.20 11.66
N PHE A 39 13.83 20.13 10.92
CA PHE A 39 14.91 19.35 10.33
C PHE A 39 14.72 19.31 8.82
N VAL A 40 15.74 19.69 8.08
CA VAL A 40 15.73 19.68 6.61
C VAL A 40 16.83 18.75 6.12
N ASN A 41 16.46 17.76 5.33
CA ASN A 41 17.37 16.85 4.67
C ASN A 41 17.31 17.08 3.16
N ALA A 42 18.45 17.01 2.48
CA ALA A 42 18.50 16.79 1.05
C ALA A 42 18.59 15.28 0.81
N ALA A 43 17.84 14.80 -0.16
CA ALA A 43 17.87 13.39 -0.59
C ALA A 43 18.19 13.30 -2.07
N GLY A 44 18.99 12.30 -2.46
CA GLY A 44 19.28 12.04 -3.85
C GLY A 44 19.33 10.54 -4.12
N HIS A 45 18.83 10.13 -5.29
CA HIS A 45 18.87 8.75 -5.72
C HIS A 45 19.45 8.63 -7.12
N ILE A 46 20.26 7.60 -7.31
CA ILE A 46 20.69 7.10 -8.61
C ILE A 46 20.29 5.64 -8.68
N ILE A 47 19.52 5.28 -9.68
CA ILE A 47 18.99 3.92 -9.84
C ILE A 47 19.33 3.44 -11.24
N HIS A 48 19.99 2.29 -11.33
CA HIS A 48 20.21 1.55 -12.55
C HIS A 48 19.35 0.27 -12.52
N GLY A 49 18.55 0.05 -13.57
CA GLY A 49 17.78 -1.17 -13.77
C GLY A 49 18.17 -1.87 -15.06
N GLN A 50 18.44 -3.18 -14.99
CA GLN A 50 18.80 -4.02 -16.14
C GLN A 50 17.82 -5.19 -16.23
N SER A 51 17.07 -5.29 -17.33
CA SER A 51 16.22 -6.45 -17.65
C SER A 51 17.03 -7.57 -18.32
N PHE A 52 16.71 -8.82 -17.96
CA PHE A 52 17.25 -10.03 -18.58
C PHE A 52 16.16 -10.86 -19.26
N SER A 53 14.96 -10.28 -19.46
CA SER A 53 13.86 -10.91 -20.19
C SER A 53 14.16 -11.00 -21.68
N THR A 54 13.20 -11.52 -22.48
CA THR A 54 13.34 -11.79 -23.92
C THR A 54 13.91 -10.60 -24.72
N GLU A 55 13.63 -9.37 -24.28
CA GLU A 55 14.27 -8.15 -24.77
C GLU A 55 15.09 -7.54 -23.65
N THR A 56 16.41 -7.54 -23.84
CA THR A 56 17.33 -6.89 -22.90
C THR A 56 17.12 -5.39 -22.96
N SER A 57 16.75 -4.78 -21.85
CA SER A 57 16.55 -3.35 -21.74
C SER A 57 17.14 -2.81 -20.45
N ASN A 58 17.51 -1.54 -20.44
CA ASN A 58 17.99 -0.86 -19.25
C ASN A 58 17.21 0.42 -18.98
N VAL A 59 17.31 0.88 -17.75
CA VAL A 59 16.74 2.16 -17.32
C VAL A 59 17.66 2.81 -16.29
N GLU A 60 17.78 4.11 -16.40
CA GLU A 60 18.49 4.96 -15.45
C GLU A 60 17.54 5.98 -14.86
N PHE A 61 17.56 6.13 -13.55
CA PHE A 61 16.87 7.19 -12.84
C PHE A 61 17.88 8.01 -12.05
N PHE A 62 17.61 9.29 -11.95
CA PHE A 62 18.23 10.14 -10.96
C PHE A 62 17.17 11.09 -10.41
N ASP A 63 17.17 11.33 -9.13
CA ASP A 63 16.35 12.36 -8.51
C ASP A 63 17.08 13.10 -7.40
N LEU A 64 16.62 14.32 -7.17
CA LEU A 64 17.01 15.14 -6.05
C LEU A 64 15.75 15.64 -5.37
N GLY A 65 15.78 15.65 -4.05
CA GLY A 65 14.66 16.06 -3.22
C GLY A 65 15.08 16.75 -1.94
N ILE A 66 14.08 17.32 -1.30
CA ILE A 66 14.18 17.94 0.01
C ILE A 66 13.08 17.36 0.88
N ARG A 67 13.42 17.03 2.13
CA ARG A 67 12.46 16.67 3.16
C ARG A 67 12.59 17.66 4.32
N ALA A 68 11.47 18.27 4.70
CA ALA A 68 11.36 19.11 5.89
C ALA A 68 10.40 18.47 6.86
N ARG A 69 10.79 18.33 8.14
CA ARG A 69 9.96 17.76 9.18
C ARG A 69 10.21 18.42 10.52
N GLY A 70 9.23 18.38 11.39
CA GLY A 70 9.38 18.94 12.72
C GLY A 70 8.09 19.05 13.50
N THR A 71 8.15 19.84 14.58
CA THR A 71 7.01 20.11 15.47
C THR A 71 6.91 21.59 15.79
N VAL A 72 5.69 22.06 16.02
CA VAL A 72 5.40 23.41 16.53
C VAL A 72 4.63 23.25 17.82
N LEU A 73 5.12 23.91 18.89
CA LEU A 73 4.50 23.92 20.23
C LEU A 73 4.19 22.50 20.77
N ASP A 74 5.00 21.51 20.39
CA ASP A 74 4.86 20.09 20.77
C ASP A 74 3.53 19.41 20.40
N HIS A 75 2.61 20.11 19.75
CA HIS A 75 1.29 19.60 19.38
C HIS A 75 1.06 19.49 17.89
N LEU A 76 1.70 20.35 17.08
CA LEU A 76 1.56 20.31 15.63
C LEU A 76 2.81 19.70 14.99
N GLY A 77 2.71 18.45 14.54
CA GLY A 77 3.72 17.78 13.73
C GLY A 77 3.53 18.12 12.26
N TYR A 78 4.61 18.23 11.51
CA TYR A 78 4.58 18.39 10.07
C TYR A 78 5.69 17.59 9.39
N SER A 79 5.39 17.12 8.20
CA SER A 79 6.36 16.53 7.28
C SER A 79 6.00 16.94 5.87
N PHE A 80 7.00 17.31 5.10
CA PHE A 80 6.87 17.66 3.70
C PHE A 80 8.07 17.09 2.94
N SER A 81 7.82 16.43 1.82
CA SER A 81 8.83 15.87 0.93
C SER A 81 8.50 16.23 -0.51
N PHE A 82 9.50 16.71 -1.22
CA PHE A 82 9.43 16.98 -2.65
C PHE A 82 10.66 16.39 -3.30
N SER A 83 10.49 15.69 -4.42
CA SER A 83 11.60 15.24 -5.25
C SER A 83 11.28 15.43 -6.73
N LYS A 84 12.32 15.70 -7.51
CA LYS A 84 12.25 15.78 -8.96
C LYS A 84 13.39 15.02 -9.57
N GLY A 85 13.08 14.25 -10.61
CA GLY A 85 14.03 13.38 -11.26
C GLY A 85 13.86 13.28 -12.76
N GLY A 86 14.79 12.57 -13.37
CA GLY A 86 14.79 12.21 -14.78
C GLY A 86 14.90 10.70 -14.99
N ILE A 87 14.45 10.25 -16.16
CA ILE A 87 14.48 8.86 -16.60
C ILE A 87 15.15 8.82 -17.97
N ALA A 88 16.05 7.85 -18.15
CA ALA A 88 16.60 7.49 -19.44
C ALA A 88 16.46 5.97 -19.66
N GLY A 89 16.25 5.54 -20.90
CA GLY A 89 16.11 4.14 -21.26
C GLY A 89 14.65 3.67 -21.36
N SER A 90 14.40 2.38 -21.06
CA SER A 90 13.13 1.73 -21.26
C SER A 90 12.05 2.24 -20.30
N LYS A 91 10.94 2.78 -20.86
CA LYS A 91 9.81 3.32 -20.12
C LYS A 91 9.01 2.20 -19.40
N SER A 92 8.84 1.06 -20.04
CA SER A 92 8.15 -0.09 -19.45
C SER A 92 8.94 -0.67 -18.26
N LEU A 93 10.27 -0.78 -18.40
CA LEU A 93 11.13 -1.19 -17.29
C LEU A 93 11.14 -0.14 -16.19
N ALA A 94 11.09 1.16 -16.53
CA ALA A 94 10.96 2.23 -15.55
C ALA A 94 9.75 2.04 -14.64
N ALA A 95 8.56 1.82 -15.22
CA ALA A 95 7.32 1.59 -14.47
C ALA A 95 7.32 0.29 -13.65
N THR A 96 8.15 -0.68 -14.03
CA THR A 96 8.35 -1.93 -13.27
C THR A 96 9.27 -1.70 -12.07
N VAL A 97 10.35 -0.93 -12.25
CA VAL A 97 11.35 -0.61 -11.21
C VAL A 97 10.79 0.40 -10.20
N ASP A 98 10.07 1.43 -10.67
CA ASP A 98 9.38 2.39 -9.81
C ASP A 98 7.88 2.45 -10.15
N PRO A 99 7.02 1.65 -9.48
CA PRO A 99 5.58 1.63 -9.73
C PRO A 99 4.86 2.97 -9.51
N ARG A 100 5.46 3.94 -8.78
CA ARG A 100 4.89 5.28 -8.59
C ARG A 100 4.73 6.04 -9.90
N LEU A 101 5.55 5.72 -10.91
CA LEU A 101 5.45 6.30 -12.24
C LEU A 101 4.10 6.03 -12.91
N LYS A 102 3.44 4.92 -12.59
CA LYS A 102 2.10 4.59 -13.11
C LYS A 102 1.03 5.61 -12.71
N TYR A 103 1.30 6.41 -11.67
CA TYR A 103 0.41 7.45 -11.17
C TYR A 103 0.88 8.86 -11.55
N ASN A 104 2.03 8.98 -12.21
CA ASN A 104 2.51 10.26 -12.68
C ASN A 104 1.83 10.59 -14.02
N PHE A 105 1.08 11.70 -14.06
CA PHE A 105 0.30 12.09 -15.23
C PHE A 105 1.14 12.14 -16.51
N LYS A 106 2.29 12.80 -16.46
CA LYS A 106 3.19 12.95 -17.61
C LYS A 106 3.69 11.61 -18.16
N PHE A 107 3.87 10.64 -17.29
CA PHE A 107 4.35 9.31 -17.67
C PHE A 107 3.23 8.45 -18.24
N VAL A 108 2.04 8.51 -17.64
CA VAL A 108 0.88 7.68 -18.00
C VAL A 108 0.24 8.12 -19.32
N GLU A 109 0.11 9.44 -19.54
CA GLU A 109 -0.48 10.00 -20.78
C GLU A 109 0.44 9.86 -22.02
N ASP A 110 1.54 9.12 -21.88
CA ASP A 110 2.50 8.84 -22.96
C ASP A 110 2.98 10.09 -23.72
N ILE A 111 3.13 11.18 -23.00
CA ILE A 111 3.72 12.40 -23.56
C ILE A 111 5.16 12.06 -23.92
N GLU A 112 5.36 11.68 -25.17
CA GLU A 112 6.67 11.43 -25.74
C GLU A 112 7.59 12.61 -25.41
N ASN A 113 8.80 12.29 -24.91
CA ASN A 113 9.88 13.24 -24.65
C ASN A 113 9.78 14.08 -23.34
N ILE A 114 8.99 13.69 -22.34
CA ILE A 114 9.20 14.23 -20.99
C ILE A 114 9.92 13.17 -20.13
N PRO A 115 11.27 13.16 -20.11
CA PRO A 115 12.05 12.17 -19.37
C PRO A 115 12.15 12.55 -17.87
N ASN A 116 11.16 13.23 -17.31
CA ASN A 116 11.19 13.70 -15.93
C ASN A 116 9.92 13.35 -15.17
N TYR A 117 10.07 13.24 -13.84
CA TYR A 117 9.00 13.00 -12.90
C TYR A 117 9.19 13.84 -11.64
N ASP A 118 8.10 14.04 -10.91
CA ASP A 118 8.09 14.72 -9.64
C ASP A 118 7.16 13.99 -8.66
N TYR A 119 7.57 13.99 -7.40
CA TYR A 119 6.77 13.44 -6.30
C TYR A 119 6.67 14.46 -5.19
N THR A 120 5.47 14.61 -4.66
CA THR A 120 5.18 15.47 -3.52
C THR A 120 4.32 14.70 -2.54
N GLU A 121 4.72 14.72 -1.28
CA GLU A 121 3.95 14.17 -0.17
C GLU A 121 4.18 15.04 1.07
N GLY A 122 3.24 15.00 1.99
CA GLY A 122 3.39 15.71 3.24
C GLY A 122 2.10 15.81 4.02
N TYR A 123 2.22 16.07 5.31
CA TYR A 123 1.08 16.20 6.19
C TYR A 123 1.32 17.22 7.30
N LEU A 124 0.21 17.68 7.85
CA LEU A 124 0.10 18.38 9.12
C LEU A 124 -0.70 17.49 10.08
N ARG A 125 -0.17 17.25 11.29
CA ARG A 125 -0.85 16.45 12.32
C ARG A 125 -0.87 17.24 13.63
N TYR A 126 -2.07 17.57 14.07
CA TYR A 126 -2.29 18.14 15.39
C TYR A 126 -2.64 17.03 16.37
N GLU A 127 -1.96 16.98 17.51
CA GLU A 127 -2.14 15.96 18.53
C GLU A 127 -2.18 16.55 19.92
N VAL A 128 -3.15 16.10 20.72
CA VAL A 128 -3.27 16.48 22.13
C VAL A 128 -3.53 15.25 22.99
N SER A 129 -3.01 15.28 24.20
CA SER A 129 -3.23 14.26 25.23
C SER A 129 -3.88 14.91 26.45
N PRO A 130 -5.23 15.06 26.45
CA PRO A 130 -5.94 15.71 27.55
C PRO A 130 -5.84 14.98 28.88
N ALA A 131 -5.49 13.69 28.87
CA ALA A 131 -5.26 12.85 30.03
C ALA A 131 -4.14 11.84 29.75
N ASP A 132 -3.54 11.23 30.76
CA ASP A 132 -2.39 10.33 30.62
C ASP A 132 -2.61 9.14 29.69
N ASN A 133 -3.86 8.67 29.58
CA ASN A 133 -4.25 7.52 28.75
C ASN A 133 -5.13 7.90 27.56
N MET A 134 -5.25 9.19 27.24
CA MET A 134 -6.08 9.74 26.16
C MET A 134 -5.24 10.44 25.11
N LEU A 135 -5.54 10.18 23.84
CA LEU A 135 -4.93 10.86 22.71
C LEU A 135 -6.02 11.20 21.70
N ILE A 136 -5.98 12.42 21.20
CA ILE A 136 -6.80 12.90 20.10
C ILE A 136 -5.87 13.49 19.06
N ALA A 137 -6.02 13.06 17.79
CA ALA A 137 -5.24 13.61 16.71
C ALA A 137 -6.08 13.86 15.47
N LEU A 138 -5.73 14.91 14.75
CA LEU A 138 -6.27 15.25 13.44
C LEU A 138 -5.12 15.45 12.46
N GLN A 139 -5.18 14.79 11.30
CA GLN A 139 -4.16 14.89 10.28
C GLN A 139 -4.79 15.25 8.94
N LEU A 140 -4.14 16.17 8.24
CA LEU A 140 -4.46 16.56 6.87
C LEU A 140 -3.19 16.47 6.03
N GLY A 141 -3.25 15.84 4.86
CA GLY A 141 -2.06 15.72 4.03
C GLY A 141 -2.27 14.94 2.75
N ARG A 142 -1.17 14.75 2.04
CA ARG A 142 -1.07 13.88 0.86
C ARG A 142 -0.03 12.81 1.13
N GLU A 143 -0.47 11.57 1.22
CA GLU A 143 0.41 10.43 1.49
C GLU A 143 -0.18 9.09 1.00
N LYS A 144 0.63 8.05 1.03
CA LYS A 144 0.16 6.67 0.87
C LYS A 144 -0.57 6.22 2.12
N ILE A 145 -1.71 5.58 1.94
CA ILE A 145 -2.50 5.04 3.04
C ILE A 145 -2.31 3.52 3.08
N LYS A 146 -1.91 3.00 4.22
CA LYS A 146 -2.07 1.58 4.58
C LYS A 146 -3.00 1.49 5.77
N PHE A 147 -4.05 0.65 5.66
CA PHE A 147 -5.05 0.48 6.71
C PHE A 147 -5.40 -1.00 6.85
N GLY A 148 -5.45 -1.51 8.10
CA GLY A 148 -5.57 -2.94 8.38
C GLY A 148 -4.24 -3.67 8.49
N TYR A 149 -4.30 -4.94 8.88
CA TYR A 149 -3.14 -5.82 8.99
C TYR A 149 -2.79 -6.48 7.65
N GLY A 150 -1.65 -7.11 7.60
CA GLY A 150 -1.09 -7.84 6.46
C GLY A 150 0.42 -7.64 6.38
N TYR A 151 1.17 -8.73 6.32
CA TYR A 151 2.64 -8.69 6.15
C TYR A 151 3.04 -8.39 4.71
N GLY A 152 2.20 -8.77 3.75
CA GLY A 152 2.28 -8.33 2.37
C GLY A 152 1.42 -7.10 2.14
N ASN A 153 0.33 -7.26 1.42
CA ASN A 153 -0.70 -6.24 1.26
C ASN A 153 -1.82 -6.44 2.27
N SER A 154 -2.47 -5.37 2.70
CA SER A 154 -3.71 -5.45 3.47
C SER A 154 -4.90 -5.74 2.54
N LEU A 155 -5.88 -6.50 3.03
CA LEU A 155 -7.17 -6.66 2.34
C LEU A 155 -8.01 -5.37 2.32
N ILE A 156 -7.75 -4.44 3.24
CA ILE A 156 -8.55 -3.21 3.41
C ILE A 156 -7.98 -2.10 2.54
N ILE A 157 -6.83 -1.51 2.90
CA ILE A 157 -6.11 -0.56 2.06
C ILE A 157 -4.63 -0.94 2.10
N SER A 158 -4.11 -1.40 0.96
CA SER A 158 -2.78 -2.02 0.88
C SER A 158 -1.61 -1.05 0.92
N GLY A 159 -1.83 0.21 0.52
CA GLY A 159 -0.77 1.19 0.31
C GLY A 159 -0.04 1.05 -1.04
N GLU A 160 -0.50 0.17 -1.93
CA GLU A 160 0.09 0.00 -3.27
C GLU A 160 -0.41 1.05 -4.27
N GLY A 161 -1.52 1.72 -3.96
CA GLY A 161 -2.12 2.75 -4.80
C GLY A 161 -1.33 4.08 -4.83
N PRO A 162 -1.88 5.10 -5.48
CA PRO A 162 -1.32 6.45 -5.51
C PRO A 162 -1.35 7.11 -4.13
N ASN A 163 -0.59 8.20 -3.97
CA ASN A 163 -0.79 9.11 -2.86
C ASN A 163 -2.19 9.74 -2.95
N MET A 164 -2.87 9.85 -1.82
CA MET A 164 -4.21 10.41 -1.71
C MET A 164 -4.21 11.64 -0.81
N ASP A 165 -5.11 12.57 -1.06
CA ASP A 165 -5.36 13.69 -0.14
C ASP A 165 -6.25 13.17 0.98
N ILE A 166 -5.75 13.21 2.22
CA ILE A 166 -6.39 12.57 3.36
C ILE A 166 -6.80 13.57 4.43
N LEU A 167 -7.91 13.25 5.07
CA LEU A 167 -8.29 13.73 6.38
C LEU A 167 -8.37 12.52 7.29
N ARG A 168 -7.60 12.51 8.38
CA ARG A 168 -7.56 11.42 9.34
C ARG A 168 -7.85 11.93 10.75
N PHE A 169 -8.69 11.21 11.47
CA PHE A 169 -8.96 11.39 12.88
C PHE A 169 -8.55 10.14 13.64
N ASP A 170 -7.76 10.30 14.70
CA ASP A 170 -7.39 9.23 15.61
C ASP A 170 -7.82 9.60 17.05
N PHE A 171 -8.44 8.65 17.73
CA PHE A 171 -8.78 8.71 19.14
C PHE A 171 -8.28 7.46 19.85
N ARG A 172 -7.67 7.64 21.02
CA ARG A 172 -7.29 6.53 21.90
C ARG A 172 -7.67 6.86 23.33
N TYR A 173 -8.23 5.89 24.04
CA TYR A 173 -8.51 5.94 25.46
C TYR A 173 -8.27 4.58 26.11
N GLY A 174 -7.21 4.48 26.92
CA GLY A 174 -6.82 3.21 27.53
C GLY A 174 -6.53 2.13 26.47
N ILE A 175 -7.27 1.04 26.54
CA ILE A 175 -7.17 -0.10 25.60
C ILE A 175 -7.95 0.12 24.29
N PHE A 176 -8.80 1.14 24.23
CA PHE A 176 -9.63 1.44 23.06
C PHE A 176 -8.92 2.43 22.13
N SER A 177 -8.94 2.18 20.84
CA SER A 177 -8.54 3.14 19.82
C SER A 177 -9.54 3.15 18.67
N PHE A 178 -9.74 4.32 18.10
CA PHE A 178 -10.58 4.54 16.94
C PHE A 178 -9.79 5.38 15.93
N SER A 179 -9.82 4.95 14.67
CA SER A 179 -9.23 5.68 13.55
C SER A 179 -10.27 5.83 12.45
N SER A 180 -10.38 7.03 11.91
CA SER A 180 -11.21 7.35 10.76
C SER A 180 -10.36 8.03 9.70
N ILE A 181 -10.46 7.59 8.46
CA ILE A 181 -9.76 8.16 7.31
C ILE A 181 -10.81 8.48 6.25
N HIS A 182 -10.73 9.69 5.71
CA HIS A 182 -11.41 10.07 4.49
C HIS A 182 -10.36 10.50 3.47
N ALA A 183 -10.34 9.85 2.31
CA ALA A 183 -9.33 10.08 1.29
C ALA A 183 -9.97 10.44 -0.05
N SER A 184 -9.36 11.42 -0.74
CA SER A 184 -9.70 11.83 -2.09
C SER A 184 -8.67 11.31 -3.08
N THR A 185 -9.14 10.74 -4.18
CA THR A 185 -8.36 10.18 -5.27
C THR A 185 -9.09 10.35 -6.59
N VAL A 186 -8.65 9.65 -7.62
CA VAL A 186 -9.32 9.60 -8.91
C VAL A 186 -9.58 8.17 -9.36
N GLY A 187 -10.63 7.98 -10.12
CA GLY A 187 -10.98 6.72 -10.76
C GLY A 187 -10.26 6.52 -12.10
N GLU A 188 -10.86 5.67 -12.91
CA GLU A 188 -10.40 5.35 -14.26
C GLU A 188 -10.63 6.56 -15.21
N TYR A 189 -9.95 6.53 -16.34
CA TYR A 189 -10.15 7.53 -17.39
C TYR A 189 -11.51 7.31 -18.06
N ASN A 190 -12.24 8.39 -18.29
CA ASN A 190 -13.54 8.37 -18.96
C ASN A 190 -13.44 9.15 -20.27
N ASP A 191 -13.57 8.44 -21.40
CA ASP A 191 -13.43 9.02 -22.74
C ASP A 191 -14.51 10.08 -23.04
N ALA A 192 -15.69 9.94 -22.46
CA ALA A 192 -16.78 10.88 -22.72
C ALA A 192 -16.52 12.29 -22.16
N ILE A 193 -15.81 12.36 -21.03
CA ILE A 193 -15.44 13.63 -20.38
C ILE A 193 -13.97 13.99 -20.57
N GLN A 194 -13.18 13.13 -21.24
CA GLN A 194 -11.73 13.27 -21.45
C GLN A 194 -10.97 13.55 -20.14
N ALA A 195 -11.40 12.91 -19.05
CA ALA A 195 -10.83 13.10 -17.72
C ALA A 195 -11.07 11.85 -16.84
N ARG A 196 -10.36 11.80 -15.71
CA ARG A 196 -10.67 10.87 -14.64
C ARG A 196 -11.73 11.47 -13.74
N TYR A 197 -12.69 10.65 -13.30
CA TYR A 197 -13.72 11.12 -12.36
C TYR A 197 -13.17 11.18 -10.93
N SER A 198 -13.74 12.04 -10.10
CA SER A 198 -13.43 12.11 -8.67
C SER A 198 -13.88 10.85 -7.96
N LYS A 199 -13.04 10.34 -7.08
CA LYS A 199 -13.29 9.13 -6.30
C LYS A 199 -12.82 9.32 -4.88
N TYR A 200 -13.55 8.76 -3.95
CA TYR A 200 -13.30 8.90 -2.53
C TYR A 200 -13.38 7.55 -1.85
N ILE A 201 -12.57 7.39 -0.80
CA ILE A 201 -12.69 6.28 0.14
C ILE A 201 -12.76 6.83 1.57
N ALA A 202 -13.71 6.35 2.34
CA ALA A 202 -13.74 6.56 3.78
C ALA A 202 -13.61 5.21 4.49
N SER A 203 -12.89 5.17 5.60
CA SER A 203 -12.71 3.95 6.38
C SER A 203 -12.64 4.27 7.87
N ASN A 204 -13.41 3.54 8.68
CA ASN A 204 -13.43 3.60 10.13
C ASN A 204 -12.92 2.27 10.71
N ARG A 205 -12.14 2.34 11.79
CA ARG A 205 -11.70 1.16 12.54
C ARG A 205 -11.71 1.43 14.03
N MET A 206 -12.44 0.61 14.76
CA MET A 206 -12.38 0.54 16.22
C MET A 206 -11.52 -0.65 16.61
N LYS A 207 -10.57 -0.45 17.54
CA LYS A 207 -9.63 -1.48 17.97
C LYS A 207 -9.58 -1.54 19.49
N VAL A 208 -9.52 -2.75 20.03
CA VAL A 208 -9.23 -3.06 21.43
C VAL A 208 -7.85 -3.70 21.49
N SER A 209 -6.96 -3.11 22.28
CA SER A 209 -5.58 -3.57 22.48
C SER A 209 -5.42 -4.06 23.91
N ILE A 210 -5.24 -5.36 24.11
CA ILE A 210 -4.91 -5.93 25.41
C ILE A 210 -3.40 -6.18 25.42
N PRO A 211 -2.64 -5.41 26.22
CA PRO A 211 -1.17 -5.54 26.26
C PRO A 211 -0.73 -6.97 26.48
N ASP A 212 0.32 -7.38 25.77
CA ASP A 212 0.93 -8.71 25.85
C ASP A 212 0.01 -9.89 25.45
N LEU A 213 -1.17 -9.60 24.89
CA LEU A 213 -2.12 -10.63 24.45
C LEU A 213 -2.48 -10.47 22.97
N PHE A 214 -3.32 -9.49 22.65
CA PHE A 214 -3.80 -9.30 21.29
C PHE A 214 -4.38 -7.91 21.06
N ASP A 215 -4.39 -7.52 19.80
CA ASP A 215 -5.19 -6.44 19.24
C ASP A 215 -6.31 -7.04 18.39
N ILE A 216 -7.55 -6.62 18.61
CA ILE A 216 -8.68 -6.96 17.75
C ILE A 216 -9.32 -5.69 17.24
N GLY A 217 -9.54 -5.61 15.94
CA GLY A 217 -10.15 -4.47 15.25
C GLY A 217 -11.39 -4.88 14.47
N VAL A 218 -12.38 -4.02 14.44
CA VAL A 218 -13.55 -4.09 13.56
C VAL A 218 -13.71 -2.76 12.87
N GLY A 219 -14.05 -2.78 11.61
CA GLY A 219 -14.21 -1.55 10.86
C GLY A 219 -15.02 -1.75 9.59
N GLU A 220 -15.19 -0.64 8.91
CA GLU A 220 -15.90 -0.55 7.65
C GLU A 220 -15.18 0.40 6.70
N SER A 221 -15.40 0.23 5.42
CA SER A 221 -14.97 1.17 4.40
C SER A 221 -16.08 1.41 3.40
N ILE A 222 -16.07 2.57 2.77
CA ILE A 222 -17.00 2.90 1.70
C ILE A 222 -16.26 3.62 0.58
N VAL A 223 -16.54 3.23 -0.67
CA VAL A 223 -16.04 3.89 -1.87
C VAL A 223 -17.19 4.54 -2.59
N TYR A 224 -17.03 5.81 -2.96
CA TYR A 224 -18.01 6.55 -3.72
C TYR A 224 -17.34 7.48 -4.74
N SER A 225 -18.06 7.81 -5.81
CA SER A 225 -17.48 8.51 -6.96
C SER A 225 -18.48 9.41 -7.69
N GLY A 226 -17.98 10.15 -8.69
CA GLY A 226 -18.80 10.92 -9.63
C GLY A 226 -19.56 12.11 -9.02
N ARG A 227 -19.26 12.48 -7.78
CA ARG A 227 -19.90 13.60 -7.05
C ARG A 227 -18.92 14.28 -6.10
N GLY A 228 -19.34 15.36 -5.44
CA GLY A 228 -18.56 16.04 -4.42
C GLY A 228 -18.46 15.26 -3.11
N LEU A 229 -17.78 15.85 -2.15
CA LEU A 229 -17.61 15.29 -0.80
C LEU A 229 -18.94 15.01 -0.13
N GLU A 230 -19.11 13.78 0.38
CA GLU A 230 -20.27 13.37 1.14
C GLU A 230 -20.03 13.57 2.64
N TRP A 231 -20.76 14.50 3.24
CA TRP A 231 -20.60 14.86 4.66
C TRP A 231 -20.86 13.70 5.61
N ALA A 232 -21.78 12.80 5.23
CA ALA A 232 -22.09 11.62 6.04
C ALA A 232 -20.85 10.70 6.22
N TYR A 233 -20.01 10.62 5.20
CA TYR A 233 -18.80 9.78 5.24
C TYR A 233 -17.56 10.48 5.80
N ILE A 234 -17.64 11.80 6.02
CA ILE A 234 -16.60 12.55 6.76
C ILE A 234 -16.85 12.46 8.26
N ASN A 235 -18.10 12.24 8.69
CA ASN A 235 -18.43 12.14 10.11
C ASN A 235 -17.91 10.81 10.70
N PRO A 236 -16.89 10.83 11.58
CA PRO A 236 -16.29 9.63 12.10
C PRO A 236 -17.18 8.84 13.06
N LEU A 237 -18.32 9.41 13.50
CA LEU A 237 -19.24 8.78 14.46
C LEU A 237 -20.38 8.03 13.78
N LEU A 238 -20.53 8.19 12.46
CA LEU A 238 -21.57 7.48 11.72
C LEU A 238 -21.09 6.10 11.26
N PHE A 239 -22.00 5.15 11.31
CA PHE A 239 -21.81 3.85 10.70
C PHE A 239 -22.13 4.00 9.20
N TYR A 240 -21.17 3.75 8.32
CA TYR A 240 -21.28 4.07 6.89
C TYR A 240 -22.41 3.30 6.20
N LYS A 241 -22.62 2.04 6.57
CA LYS A 241 -23.71 1.25 5.99
C LYS A 241 -25.10 1.89 6.25
N TYR A 242 -25.33 2.45 7.43
CA TYR A 242 -26.58 3.16 7.70
C TYR A 242 -26.67 4.50 6.97
N ALA A 243 -25.54 5.20 6.84
CA ALA A 243 -25.48 6.43 6.06
C ALA A 243 -25.77 6.14 4.58
N GLU A 244 -25.16 5.09 4.02
CA GLU A 244 -25.37 4.63 2.65
C GLU A 244 -26.83 4.31 2.35
N MET A 245 -27.52 3.56 3.23
CA MET A 245 -28.95 3.25 3.09
C MET A 245 -29.79 4.52 2.99
N SER A 246 -29.45 5.57 3.75
CA SER A 246 -30.16 6.87 3.68
C SER A 246 -29.82 7.66 2.40
N LEU A 247 -28.70 7.34 1.73
CA LEU A 247 -28.21 7.95 0.50
C LEU A 247 -28.53 7.10 -0.75
N GLN A 248 -29.51 6.20 -0.67
CA GLN A 248 -30.04 5.36 -1.76
C GLN A 248 -29.21 4.11 -2.08
N ASP A 249 -28.36 3.63 -1.19
CA ASP A 249 -27.63 2.34 -1.30
C ASP A 249 -26.90 2.21 -2.65
N ARG A 250 -26.11 3.22 -3.02
CA ARG A 250 -25.46 3.35 -4.34
C ARG A 250 -23.96 3.24 -4.29
N ASP A 251 -23.38 3.16 -3.11
CA ASP A 251 -21.95 3.21 -2.89
C ASP A 251 -21.43 1.81 -2.50
N ASN A 252 -20.11 1.60 -2.59
CA ASN A 252 -19.52 0.30 -2.30
C ASN A 252 -19.07 0.24 -0.85
N GLY A 253 -19.90 -0.36 0.01
CA GLY A 253 -19.66 -0.53 1.43
C GLY A 253 -19.04 -1.89 1.77
N THR A 254 -18.02 -1.91 2.62
CA THR A 254 -17.32 -3.11 3.08
C THR A 254 -17.19 -3.13 4.59
N VAL A 255 -17.11 -4.33 5.19
CA VAL A 255 -16.88 -4.54 6.62
C VAL A 255 -15.69 -5.46 6.82
N PHE A 256 -14.92 -5.27 7.88
CA PHE A 256 -13.78 -6.12 8.18
C PHE A 256 -13.60 -6.37 9.68
N LEU A 257 -12.97 -7.50 9.98
CA LEU A 257 -12.50 -7.88 11.30
C LEU A 257 -11.02 -8.24 11.17
N ASP A 258 -10.18 -7.70 12.04
CA ASP A 258 -8.76 -8.02 12.06
C ASP A 258 -8.25 -8.34 13.47
N LEU A 259 -7.21 -9.14 13.53
CA LEU A 259 -6.58 -9.63 14.74
C LEU A 259 -5.06 -9.61 14.59
N GLN A 260 -4.36 -9.20 15.65
CA GLN A 260 -2.93 -9.37 15.80
C GLN A 260 -2.65 -9.91 17.21
N THR A 261 -1.75 -10.88 17.35
CA THR A 261 -1.40 -11.46 18.65
C THR A 261 -0.01 -11.01 19.11
N SER A 262 0.21 -10.97 20.43
CA SER A 262 1.51 -10.65 21.04
C SER A 262 1.84 -11.55 22.24
N PHE A 263 1.05 -12.61 22.50
CA PHE A 263 1.19 -13.46 23.69
C PHE A 263 2.30 -14.50 23.59
N ILE A 264 2.86 -14.74 22.41
CA ILE A 264 4.00 -15.64 22.21
C ILE A 264 5.23 -14.77 21.96
N LYS A 265 6.25 -14.95 22.79
CA LYS A 265 7.52 -14.23 22.62
C LYS A 265 8.11 -14.55 21.24
N ASP A 266 8.59 -13.50 20.55
CA ASP A 266 9.24 -13.56 19.25
C ASP A 266 8.35 -14.13 18.12
N PHE A 267 7.04 -14.30 18.37
CA PHE A 267 6.11 -14.83 17.40
C PHE A 267 4.79 -14.05 17.40
N GLU A 268 4.40 -13.55 16.23
CA GLU A 268 3.20 -12.76 16.02
C GLU A 268 2.32 -13.44 14.96
N ILE A 269 1.01 -13.46 15.19
CA ILE A 269 0.00 -13.90 14.21
C ILE A 269 -0.84 -12.69 13.82
N GLN A 270 -1.13 -12.57 12.55
CA GLN A 270 -2.13 -11.64 12.01
C GLN A 270 -3.21 -12.41 11.26
N ALA A 271 -4.46 -11.96 11.39
CA ALA A 271 -5.59 -12.48 10.64
C ALA A 271 -6.53 -11.32 10.28
N THR A 272 -7.08 -11.35 9.06
CA THR A 272 -8.08 -10.41 8.59
C THR A 272 -9.18 -11.16 7.86
N PHE A 273 -10.43 -10.86 8.23
CA PHE A 273 -11.62 -11.26 7.49
C PHE A 273 -12.24 -10.00 6.87
N PHE A 274 -12.57 -10.05 5.60
CA PHE A 274 -13.12 -8.95 4.83
C PHE A 274 -14.40 -9.39 4.13
N LEU A 275 -15.45 -8.60 4.24
CA LEU A 275 -16.75 -8.81 3.64
C LEU A 275 -17.08 -7.60 2.78
N ASP A 276 -17.23 -7.83 1.49
CA ASP A 276 -17.63 -6.85 0.50
C ASP A 276 -19.14 -7.00 0.25
N GLU A 277 -19.89 -5.92 0.47
CA GLU A 277 -21.35 -5.89 0.57
C GLU A 277 -21.93 -6.69 1.76
N ASP A 278 -23.13 -6.32 2.21
CA ASP A 278 -23.75 -6.93 3.39
C ASP A 278 -24.58 -8.14 3.01
N ILE A 279 -23.97 -9.34 3.06
CA ILE A 279 -24.69 -10.56 2.75
C ILE A 279 -24.38 -11.64 3.79
N LEU A 280 -24.60 -11.30 5.06
CA LEU A 280 -24.52 -12.30 6.14
C LEU A 280 -25.42 -13.52 5.90
N SER A 281 -26.56 -13.34 5.24
CA SER A 281 -27.47 -14.43 4.87
C SER A 281 -26.86 -15.45 3.88
N ASN A 282 -25.91 -15.02 3.05
CA ASN A 282 -25.33 -15.86 1.99
C ASN A 282 -24.01 -16.53 2.38
N LEU A 283 -23.51 -16.30 3.60
CA LEU A 283 -22.24 -16.91 4.09
C LEU A 283 -22.31 -18.44 4.15
N GLN A 284 -23.50 -19.04 4.15
CA GLN A 284 -23.69 -20.49 4.18
C GLN A 284 -23.47 -21.14 2.81
N ASP A 285 -23.66 -20.38 1.73
CA ASP A 285 -23.45 -20.84 0.36
C ASP A 285 -22.13 -20.24 -0.18
N LEU A 286 -21.06 -21.01 -0.05
CA LEU A 286 -19.73 -20.57 -0.40
C LEU A 286 -19.54 -20.33 -1.90
N ASP A 287 -20.35 -20.91 -2.78
CA ASP A 287 -20.19 -20.78 -4.23
C ASP A 287 -21.10 -19.72 -4.84
N LEU A 288 -21.96 -19.10 -4.02
CA LEU A 288 -22.84 -18.04 -4.49
C LEU A 288 -22.03 -16.79 -4.88
N PHE A 289 -22.34 -16.17 -6.03
CA PHE A 289 -21.63 -14.97 -6.55
C PHE A 289 -21.63 -13.82 -5.55
N SER A 290 -22.70 -13.68 -4.77
CA SER A 290 -22.86 -12.64 -3.76
C SER A 290 -22.12 -12.93 -2.44
N ASN A 291 -21.47 -14.08 -2.30
CA ASN A 291 -20.59 -14.37 -1.18
C ASN A 291 -19.21 -13.72 -1.42
N LYS A 292 -19.15 -12.40 -1.36
CA LYS A 292 -17.94 -11.61 -1.59
C LYS A 292 -17.07 -11.53 -0.33
N THR A 293 -16.44 -12.63 0.04
CA THR A 293 -15.57 -12.71 1.22
C THR A 293 -14.11 -12.87 0.85
N ALA A 294 -13.24 -12.25 1.65
CA ALA A 294 -11.80 -12.49 1.58
C ALA A 294 -11.23 -12.71 2.98
N TYR A 295 -10.16 -13.48 3.06
CA TYR A 295 -9.46 -13.71 4.32
C TYR A 295 -7.96 -13.82 4.11
N GLN A 296 -7.24 -13.36 5.12
CA GLN A 296 -5.80 -13.34 5.16
C GLN A 296 -5.35 -13.83 6.54
N PHE A 297 -4.36 -14.68 6.55
CA PHE A 297 -3.78 -15.21 7.77
C PHE A 297 -2.27 -15.36 7.59
N GLY A 298 -1.49 -14.89 8.56
CA GLY A 298 -0.04 -14.99 8.50
C GLY A 298 0.61 -14.93 9.86
N PHE A 299 1.91 -15.21 9.88
CA PHE A 299 2.75 -15.06 11.04
C PHE A 299 4.09 -14.42 10.73
N LEU A 300 4.65 -13.80 11.74
CA LEU A 300 6.03 -13.31 11.78
C LEU A 300 6.74 -13.98 12.95
N TRP A 301 7.86 -14.63 12.68
CA TRP A 301 8.69 -15.31 13.66
C TRP A 301 10.09 -14.70 13.67
N TYR A 302 10.43 -14.08 14.79
CA TYR A 302 11.77 -13.56 15.05
C TYR A 302 12.66 -14.66 15.62
N GLU A 303 13.92 -14.71 15.16
CA GLU A 303 14.92 -15.70 15.59
C GLU A 303 14.42 -17.16 15.49
N PRO A 304 13.77 -17.54 14.36
CA PRO A 304 13.32 -18.89 14.17
C PRO A 304 14.49 -19.87 14.34
N PHE A 305 14.19 -21.01 14.97
CA PHE A 305 15.18 -22.05 15.26
C PHE A 305 16.39 -21.55 16.06
N SER A 306 16.25 -20.48 16.86
CA SER A 306 17.31 -19.84 17.64
C SER A 306 18.45 -19.25 16.77
N ILE A 307 18.18 -18.94 15.51
CA ILE A 307 19.10 -18.23 14.62
C ILE A 307 18.94 -16.75 14.86
N GLY A 308 19.89 -16.12 15.56
CA GLY A 308 19.88 -14.69 15.85
C GLY A 308 19.80 -13.83 14.59
N ASN A 309 19.12 -12.66 14.67
CA ASN A 309 18.96 -11.70 13.59
C ASN A 309 18.19 -12.20 12.35
N LEU A 310 17.62 -13.39 12.39
CA LEU A 310 16.76 -13.95 11.35
C LEU A 310 15.30 -13.59 11.63
N SER A 311 14.54 -13.27 10.59
CA SER A 311 13.07 -13.16 10.64
C SER A 311 12.45 -13.99 9.52
N LEU A 312 11.38 -14.69 9.82
CA LEU A 312 10.58 -15.46 8.89
C LEU A 312 9.14 -14.96 8.94
N THR A 313 8.59 -14.66 7.78
CA THR A 313 7.18 -14.29 7.61
C THR A 313 6.55 -15.25 6.63
N CYS A 314 5.35 -15.76 6.95
CA CYS A 314 4.50 -16.48 6.00
C CYS A 314 3.09 -15.91 6.09
N GLU A 315 2.43 -15.80 4.95
CA GLU A 315 1.06 -15.29 4.86
C GLU A 315 0.32 -16.00 3.73
N TYR A 316 -0.93 -16.34 3.98
CA TYR A 316 -1.87 -16.84 3.00
C TYR A 316 -3.04 -15.87 2.87
N THR A 317 -3.38 -15.52 1.63
CA THR A 317 -4.50 -14.66 1.30
C THR A 317 -5.40 -15.36 0.29
N ARG A 318 -6.71 -15.29 0.49
CA ARG A 318 -7.70 -15.76 -0.49
C ARG A 318 -8.80 -14.73 -0.64
N ILE A 319 -9.12 -14.41 -1.89
CA ILE A 319 -10.12 -13.43 -2.29
C ILE A 319 -11.08 -14.11 -3.24
N ARG A 320 -12.36 -14.17 -2.87
CA ARG A 320 -13.39 -14.84 -3.66
C ARG A 320 -13.76 -14.04 -4.93
N PRO A 321 -14.48 -14.67 -5.87
CA PRO A 321 -15.04 -13.96 -7.02
C PRO A 321 -15.82 -12.71 -6.63
N TYR A 322 -15.75 -11.67 -7.46
CA TYR A 322 -16.44 -10.39 -7.35
C TYR A 322 -16.08 -9.51 -6.14
N VAL A 323 -15.21 -9.94 -5.22
CA VAL A 323 -14.71 -9.06 -4.15
C VAL A 323 -14.05 -7.83 -4.78
N TYR A 324 -14.27 -6.65 -4.22
CA TYR A 324 -13.85 -5.33 -4.71
C TYR A 324 -14.62 -4.81 -5.93
N SER A 325 -15.45 -5.61 -6.58
CA SER A 325 -16.32 -5.16 -7.68
C SER A 325 -17.63 -4.59 -7.17
N HIS A 326 -18.23 -3.68 -7.94
CA HIS A 326 -19.53 -3.09 -7.62
C HIS A 326 -20.39 -3.00 -8.89
N THR A 327 -21.71 -2.99 -8.76
CA THR A 327 -22.66 -2.87 -9.88
C THR A 327 -22.45 -1.59 -10.68
N ASP A 328 -22.15 -0.48 -10.00
CA ASP A 328 -21.59 0.71 -10.64
C ASP A 328 -20.06 0.59 -10.68
N TYR A 329 -19.50 0.39 -11.85
CA TYR A 329 -18.04 0.23 -12.04
C TYR A 329 -17.22 1.42 -11.52
N MET A 330 -17.80 2.61 -11.42
CA MET A 330 -17.13 3.77 -10.85
C MET A 330 -16.89 3.63 -9.34
N ASN A 331 -17.70 2.81 -8.65
CA ASN A 331 -17.60 2.58 -7.21
C ASN A 331 -16.84 1.30 -6.85
N THR A 332 -16.13 0.67 -7.80
CA THR A 332 -15.20 -0.42 -7.51
C THR A 332 -14.16 -0.02 -6.48
N PHE A 333 -13.63 -0.99 -5.72
CA PHE A 333 -12.63 -0.74 -4.68
C PHE A 333 -11.23 -0.52 -5.27
N THR A 334 -11.12 0.49 -6.13
CA THR A 334 -9.92 0.86 -6.89
C THR A 334 -9.63 2.36 -6.80
N ALA A 335 -8.39 2.73 -7.09
CA ALA A 335 -7.96 4.10 -7.33
C ALA A 335 -6.96 4.11 -8.49
N PHE A 336 -7.12 5.03 -9.45
CA PHE A 336 -6.25 5.12 -10.61
C PHE A 336 -6.18 3.82 -11.45
N GLY A 337 -7.22 2.99 -11.39
CA GLY A 337 -7.25 1.67 -12.04
C GLY A 337 -6.51 0.56 -11.30
N VAL A 338 -6.12 0.77 -10.05
CA VAL A 338 -5.40 -0.21 -9.22
C VAL A 338 -6.23 -0.55 -7.99
N ASN A 339 -6.24 -1.82 -7.59
CA ASN A 339 -6.92 -2.25 -6.37
C ASN A 339 -6.43 -1.48 -5.14
N LEU A 340 -7.34 -0.95 -4.36
CA LEU A 340 -7.06 -0.32 -3.06
C LEU A 340 -6.69 -1.36 -2.01
N GLY A 341 -7.35 -2.53 -2.06
CA GLY A 341 -7.06 -3.68 -1.23
C GLY A 341 -5.87 -4.50 -1.74
N HIS A 342 -5.95 -5.81 -1.59
CA HIS A 342 -4.85 -6.71 -1.95
C HIS A 342 -4.61 -6.77 -3.46
N ARG A 343 -3.33 -6.76 -3.88
CA ARG A 343 -2.90 -6.68 -5.29
C ARG A 343 -3.38 -7.82 -6.18
N ILE A 344 -3.61 -9.03 -5.60
CA ILE A 344 -4.01 -10.19 -6.40
C ILE A 344 -5.40 -10.06 -7.00
N GLY A 345 -6.25 -9.14 -6.46
CA GLY A 345 -7.60 -8.94 -6.94
C GLY A 345 -8.55 -10.11 -6.63
N PRO A 346 -9.76 -10.07 -7.19
CA PRO A 346 -10.79 -11.09 -6.96
C PRO A 346 -10.46 -12.42 -7.65
N ASN A 347 -11.13 -13.49 -7.20
CA ASN A 347 -11.00 -14.85 -7.69
C ASN A 347 -9.54 -15.36 -7.70
N ALA A 348 -8.81 -15.08 -6.61
CA ALA A 348 -7.39 -15.38 -6.50
C ALA A 348 -6.96 -15.77 -5.08
N ASP A 349 -5.85 -16.50 -4.98
CA ASP A 349 -5.15 -16.71 -3.71
C ASP A 349 -3.64 -16.53 -3.86
N GLU A 350 -2.96 -16.31 -2.72
CA GLU A 350 -1.52 -16.11 -2.66
C GLU A 350 -0.92 -16.69 -1.38
N ILE A 351 0.23 -17.32 -1.54
CA ILE A 351 1.16 -17.62 -0.45
C ILE A 351 2.34 -16.68 -0.57
N LEU A 352 2.63 -15.93 0.50
CA LEU A 352 3.79 -15.08 0.64
C LEU A 352 4.74 -15.65 1.68
N THR A 353 6.03 -15.68 1.37
CA THR A 353 7.10 -16.00 2.32
C THR A 353 8.18 -14.94 2.24
N LYS A 354 8.58 -14.38 3.38
CA LYS A 354 9.71 -13.45 3.48
C LYS A 354 10.73 -13.94 4.48
N ILE A 355 12.01 -13.80 4.15
CA ILE A 355 13.13 -14.06 5.03
C ILE A 355 13.98 -12.80 5.10
N GLY A 356 14.21 -12.27 6.29
CA GLY A 356 15.09 -11.16 6.54
C GLY A 356 16.25 -11.58 7.44
N TYR A 357 17.49 -11.28 7.06
CA TYR A 357 18.65 -11.55 7.87
C TYR A 357 19.53 -10.31 8.00
N ASN A 358 19.78 -9.88 9.25
CA ASN A 358 20.65 -8.74 9.52
C ASN A 358 22.07 -9.25 9.84
N PHE A 359 23.00 -9.11 8.90
CA PHE A 359 24.41 -9.40 9.13
C PHE A 359 25.02 -8.44 10.16
N SER A 360 24.54 -7.19 10.15
CA SER A 360 24.90 -6.13 11.08
C SER A 360 23.80 -5.07 11.10
N SER A 361 23.97 -4.01 11.89
CA SER A 361 23.10 -2.82 11.86
C SER A 361 23.11 -2.07 10.49
N ARG A 362 24.09 -2.37 9.62
CA ARG A 362 24.33 -1.69 8.34
C ARG A 362 24.26 -2.64 7.12
N ALA A 363 23.99 -3.90 7.32
CA ALA A 363 23.91 -4.88 6.23
C ALA A 363 22.75 -5.85 6.43
N ARG A 364 21.82 -5.89 5.48
CA ARG A 364 20.60 -6.72 5.55
C ARG A 364 20.33 -7.41 4.22
N LEU A 365 20.04 -8.70 4.30
CA LEU A 365 19.49 -9.51 3.21
C LEU A 365 17.98 -9.67 3.39
N ASN A 366 17.21 -9.51 2.32
CA ASN A 366 15.80 -9.80 2.24
C ASN A 366 15.55 -10.75 1.08
N LEU A 367 14.85 -11.83 1.36
CA LEU A 367 14.35 -12.75 0.34
C LEU A 367 12.83 -12.75 0.42
N GLU A 368 12.18 -12.75 -0.74
CA GLU A 368 10.72 -12.82 -0.84
C GLU A 368 10.33 -13.82 -1.92
N TYR A 369 9.40 -14.71 -1.60
CA TYR A 369 8.74 -15.61 -2.53
C TYR A 369 7.23 -15.40 -2.44
N ARG A 370 6.59 -15.33 -3.60
CA ARG A 370 5.12 -15.33 -3.72
C ARG A 370 4.71 -16.34 -4.76
N HIS A 371 3.66 -17.08 -4.43
CA HIS A 371 2.95 -17.94 -5.37
C HIS A 371 1.48 -17.55 -5.34
N SER A 372 0.96 -17.05 -6.46
CA SER A 372 -0.44 -16.65 -6.60
C SER A 372 -1.11 -17.49 -7.68
N ARG A 373 -2.41 -17.76 -7.47
CA ARG A 373 -3.27 -18.37 -8.46
C ARG A 373 -4.47 -17.45 -8.70
N SER A 374 -4.91 -17.31 -9.94
CA SER A 374 -6.10 -16.54 -10.30
C SER A 374 -6.94 -17.23 -11.35
N GLY A 375 -8.25 -16.95 -11.33
CA GLY A 375 -9.18 -17.31 -12.39
C GLY A 375 -9.67 -16.05 -13.08
N GLU A 376 -9.34 -15.88 -14.36
CA GLU A 376 -9.69 -14.71 -15.15
C GLU A 376 -10.97 -14.92 -15.97
N ASN A 377 -11.68 -13.84 -16.24
CA ASN A 377 -12.84 -13.83 -17.12
C ASN A 377 -12.50 -14.34 -18.54
N ILE A 378 -13.46 -14.93 -19.22
CA ILE A 378 -13.27 -15.43 -20.59
C ILE A 378 -13.87 -14.42 -21.57
N TYR A 379 -13.06 -13.98 -22.53
CA TYR A 379 -13.45 -13.06 -23.59
C TYR A 379 -13.44 -13.76 -24.95
N ASN A 380 -14.34 -13.36 -25.84
CA ASN A 380 -14.36 -13.77 -27.23
C ASN A 380 -13.23 -13.08 -28.01
N GLU A 381 -12.96 -13.52 -29.24
CA GLU A 381 -11.96 -12.92 -30.12
C GLU A 381 -12.22 -11.44 -30.45
N ASP A 382 -13.49 -11.03 -30.40
CA ASP A 382 -13.91 -9.63 -30.63
C ASP A 382 -13.80 -8.75 -29.36
N GLY A 383 -13.28 -9.30 -28.25
CA GLY A 383 -13.14 -8.62 -26.97
C GLY A 383 -14.41 -8.55 -26.11
N THR A 384 -15.52 -9.12 -26.56
CA THR A 384 -16.75 -9.19 -25.75
C THR A 384 -16.62 -10.22 -24.64
N LEU A 385 -17.21 -9.94 -23.46
CA LEU A 385 -17.18 -10.82 -22.31
C LEU A 385 -18.07 -12.06 -22.53
N SER A 386 -17.43 -13.23 -22.70
CA SER A 386 -18.08 -14.52 -22.92
C SER A 386 -18.57 -15.15 -21.62
N LYS A 387 -17.67 -15.28 -20.63
CA LYS A 387 -18.00 -15.81 -19.31
C LYS A 387 -17.38 -14.92 -18.22
N ASN A 388 -18.22 -14.41 -17.34
CA ASN A 388 -17.81 -13.66 -16.16
C ASN A 388 -17.69 -14.62 -14.98
N VAL A 389 -16.49 -14.74 -14.45
CA VAL A 389 -16.19 -15.56 -13.26
C VAL A 389 -15.83 -14.71 -12.04
N GLY A 390 -16.07 -13.40 -12.13
CA GLY A 390 -15.75 -12.45 -11.06
C GLY A 390 -14.26 -12.30 -10.81
N GLY A 391 -13.43 -12.50 -11.84
CA GLY A 391 -11.97 -12.35 -11.77
C GLY A 391 -11.46 -10.96 -12.16
N ASP A 392 -12.35 -10.06 -12.59
CA ASP A 392 -12.03 -8.69 -12.95
C ASP A 392 -12.88 -7.72 -12.11
N VAL A 393 -12.22 -6.86 -11.37
CA VAL A 393 -12.88 -5.89 -10.48
C VAL A 393 -13.77 -4.89 -11.25
N PHE A 394 -13.49 -4.64 -12.53
CA PHE A 394 -14.25 -3.73 -13.38
C PHE A 394 -15.42 -4.39 -14.12
N GLN A 395 -15.59 -5.72 -13.98
CA GLN A 395 -16.68 -6.46 -14.58
C GLN A 395 -17.67 -6.89 -13.50
N PRO A 396 -18.74 -6.11 -13.24
CA PRO A 396 -19.74 -6.46 -12.24
C PRO A 396 -20.52 -7.72 -12.65
N TYR A 397 -21.18 -8.34 -11.69
CA TYR A 397 -22.10 -9.42 -11.95
C TYR A 397 -23.26 -8.94 -12.85
N ARG A 398 -23.51 -9.65 -13.93
CA ARG A 398 -24.61 -9.37 -14.86
C ARG A 398 -25.81 -10.24 -14.52
N TYR A 399 -26.84 -9.65 -13.93
CA TYR A 399 -28.08 -10.34 -13.57
C TYR A 399 -28.70 -11.01 -14.82
N ASP A 400 -29.24 -12.19 -14.65
CA ASP A 400 -29.88 -13.02 -15.70
C ASP A 400 -28.95 -13.47 -16.84
N VAL A 401 -27.64 -13.21 -16.74
CA VAL A 401 -26.63 -13.58 -17.74
C VAL A 401 -25.54 -14.45 -17.13
N ASP A 402 -24.99 -14.04 -15.98
CA ASP A 402 -23.86 -14.71 -15.34
C ASP A 402 -24.34 -15.85 -14.43
N ASP A 403 -23.49 -16.86 -14.25
CA ASP A 403 -23.76 -17.98 -13.35
C ASP A 403 -23.89 -17.50 -11.90
N THR A 404 -24.93 -17.93 -11.21
CA THR A 404 -25.14 -17.57 -9.80
C THR A 404 -24.20 -18.31 -8.84
N HIS A 405 -23.70 -19.46 -9.25
CA HIS A 405 -22.76 -20.27 -8.47
C HIS A 405 -21.46 -20.42 -9.24
N LEU A 406 -20.36 -20.08 -8.60
CA LEU A 406 -19.02 -20.03 -9.19
C LEU A 406 -18.04 -20.81 -8.31
N SER A 407 -17.35 -21.74 -8.94
CA SER A 407 -16.23 -22.40 -8.26
C SER A 407 -15.05 -21.43 -8.14
N PHE A 408 -14.36 -21.50 -7.02
CA PHE A 408 -13.15 -20.71 -6.83
C PHE A 408 -12.08 -21.06 -7.85
N LEU A 409 -11.44 -20.04 -8.46
CA LEU A 409 -10.50 -20.12 -9.57
C LEU A 409 -11.12 -20.62 -10.89
N ASP A 410 -12.45 -20.50 -11.06
CA ASP A 410 -13.09 -20.74 -12.36
C ASP A 410 -12.59 -19.72 -13.41
N GLY A 411 -12.72 -20.07 -14.70
CA GLY A 411 -12.25 -19.27 -15.83
C GLY A 411 -10.88 -19.67 -16.34
N ILE A 412 -10.14 -18.70 -16.90
CA ILE A 412 -8.77 -18.92 -17.39
C ILE A 412 -7.83 -18.88 -16.19
N GLN A 413 -7.23 -20.02 -15.86
CA GLN A 413 -6.36 -20.11 -14.69
C GLN A 413 -4.94 -19.67 -15.00
N HIS A 414 -4.41 -18.82 -14.11
CA HIS A 414 -3.03 -18.37 -14.10
C HIS A 414 -2.32 -18.76 -12.80
N ASN A 415 -1.06 -19.16 -12.93
CA ASN A 415 -0.12 -19.30 -11.81
C ASN A 415 0.98 -18.26 -11.96
N TYR A 416 1.14 -17.45 -10.92
CA TYR A 416 2.17 -16.43 -10.87
C TYR A 416 3.17 -16.74 -9.75
N ASP A 417 4.44 -16.89 -10.13
CA ASP A 417 5.56 -17.06 -9.21
C ASP A 417 6.43 -15.80 -9.22
N PHE A 418 6.80 -15.33 -8.04
CA PHE A 418 7.67 -14.17 -7.85
C PHE A 418 8.75 -14.49 -6.82
N ILE A 419 9.99 -14.18 -7.18
CA ILE A 419 11.15 -14.32 -6.30
C ILE A 419 11.89 -12.99 -6.32
N SER A 420 12.23 -12.45 -5.16
CA SER A 420 13.07 -11.28 -5.01
C SER A 420 14.17 -11.54 -3.98
N ALA A 421 15.40 -11.14 -4.31
CA ALA A 421 16.54 -11.17 -3.41
C ALA A 421 17.15 -9.78 -3.35
N GLY A 422 17.12 -9.16 -2.18
CA GLY A 422 17.60 -7.80 -1.95
C GLY A 422 18.68 -7.73 -0.89
N LEU A 423 19.80 -7.08 -1.20
CA LEU A 423 20.87 -6.77 -0.26
C LEU A 423 20.91 -5.24 -0.07
N ARG A 424 20.74 -4.79 1.16
CA ARG A 424 20.94 -3.40 1.56
C ARG A 424 22.23 -3.28 2.34
N LEU A 425 23.05 -2.33 1.96
CA LEU A 425 24.27 -1.94 2.65
C LEU A 425 24.23 -0.46 2.99
N GLU A 426 24.72 -0.07 4.16
CA GLU A 426 24.97 1.31 4.57
C GLU A 426 26.49 1.47 4.79
N PRO A 427 27.29 1.67 3.72
CA PRO A 427 28.76 1.80 3.84
C PRO A 427 29.15 2.96 4.75
N TRP A 428 28.43 4.06 4.64
CA TRP A 428 28.54 5.24 5.51
C TRP A 428 27.15 5.63 5.98
N ARG A 429 27.05 6.29 7.10
CA ARG A 429 25.80 6.76 7.65
C ARG A 429 25.02 7.56 6.60
N GLU A 430 23.74 7.18 6.36
CA GLU A 430 22.82 7.83 5.40
C GLU A 430 23.21 7.71 3.92
N ILE A 431 24.18 6.84 3.60
CA ILE A 431 24.46 6.41 2.24
C ILE A 431 24.12 4.93 2.11
N PHE A 432 23.13 4.64 1.29
CA PHE A 432 22.62 3.28 1.12
C PHE A 432 22.91 2.78 -0.29
N LEU A 433 23.35 1.53 -0.36
CA LEU A 433 23.45 0.77 -1.59
C LEU A 433 22.48 -0.40 -1.51
N ASP A 434 21.45 -0.38 -2.36
CA ASP A 434 20.47 -1.45 -2.50
C ASP A 434 20.71 -2.19 -3.81
N LEU A 435 20.91 -3.51 -3.72
CA LEU A 435 20.96 -4.43 -4.85
C LEU A 435 19.76 -5.35 -4.76
N THR A 436 18.91 -5.37 -5.79
CA THR A 436 17.71 -6.21 -5.80
C THR A 436 17.61 -6.94 -7.13
N TYR A 437 17.64 -8.26 -7.08
CA TYR A 437 17.28 -9.12 -8.21
C TYR A 437 15.85 -9.61 -8.07
N THR A 438 15.10 -9.53 -9.14
CA THR A 438 13.70 -9.98 -9.21
C THR A 438 13.50 -10.92 -10.39
N TYR A 439 12.82 -12.01 -10.14
CA TYR A 439 12.33 -12.95 -11.15
C TYR A 439 10.83 -13.14 -10.94
N SER A 440 10.05 -13.07 -12.01
CA SER A 440 8.63 -13.42 -11.99
C SER A 440 8.25 -14.23 -13.22
N GLN A 441 7.33 -15.17 -13.04
CA GLN A 441 6.76 -15.99 -14.10
C GLN A 441 5.24 -16.00 -13.96
N ASP A 442 4.54 -15.60 -15.00
CA ASP A 442 3.11 -15.82 -15.17
C ASP A 442 2.88 -16.96 -16.16
N LYS A 443 2.14 -17.97 -15.73
CA LYS A 443 1.80 -19.14 -16.53
C LYS A 443 0.30 -19.26 -16.70
N ASN A 444 -0.18 -19.08 -17.93
CA ASN A 444 -1.55 -19.44 -18.30
C ASN A 444 -1.68 -20.96 -18.40
N LEU A 445 -2.54 -21.57 -17.59
CA LEU A 445 -2.67 -23.05 -17.53
C LEU A 445 -3.47 -23.60 -18.70
N SER A 446 -4.35 -22.81 -19.32
CA SER A 446 -5.17 -23.24 -20.45
C SER A 446 -4.36 -23.35 -21.76
N THR A 447 -3.47 -22.38 -22.00
CA THR A 447 -2.63 -22.34 -23.21
C THR A 447 -1.23 -22.91 -23.01
N GLY A 448 -0.80 -23.02 -21.75
CA GLY A 448 0.58 -23.37 -21.38
C GLY A 448 1.60 -22.23 -21.61
N ASN A 449 1.15 -21.08 -22.09
CA ASN A 449 2.03 -19.93 -22.32
C ASN A 449 2.64 -19.41 -21.01
N LYS A 450 3.88 -18.98 -21.09
CA LYS A 450 4.62 -18.41 -19.97
C LYS A 450 5.16 -17.04 -20.35
N ASN A 451 4.94 -16.07 -19.46
CA ASN A 451 5.58 -14.77 -19.52
C ASN A 451 6.58 -14.67 -18.35
N VAL A 452 7.85 -14.44 -18.68
CA VAL A 452 8.92 -14.36 -17.68
C VAL A 452 9.53 -12.98 -17.72
N ILE A 453 9.62 -12.36 -16.54
CA ILE A 453 10.27 -11.08 -16.34
C ILE A 453 11.38 -11.26 -15.30
N SER A 454 12.59 -10.86 -15.62
CA SER A 454 13.70 -10.84 -14.66
C SER A 454 14.52 -9.57 -14.83
N TYR A 455 14.92 -8.97 -13.73
CA TYR A 455 15.71 -7.74 -13.74
C TYR A 455 16.53 -7.58 -12.46
N LEU A 456 17.62 -6.82 -12.57
CA LEU A 456 18.46 -6.37 -11.47
C LEU A 456 18.31 -4.86 -11.32
N VAL A 457 18.19 -4.41 -10.09
CA VAL A 457 18.18 -2.98 -9.72
C VAL A 457 19.34 -2.72 -8.78
N CYS A 458 20.13 -1.71 -9.11
CA CYS A 458 21.16 -1.14 -8.25
C CYS A 458 20.74 0.29 -7.91
N LYS A 459 20.52 0.59 -6.63
CA LYS A 459 20.11 1.91 -6.15
C LYS A 459 21.12 2.45 -5.16
N LEU A 460 21.66 3.62 -5.45
CA LEU A 460 22.44 4.43 -4.52
C LEU A 460 21.51 5.54 -3.98
N SER A 461 21.40 5.66 -2.66
CA SER A 461 20.64 6.70 -2.00
C SER A 461 21.53 7.47 -1.05
N ILE A 462 21.39 8.79 -1.04
CA ILE A 462 22.09 9.69 -0.13
C ILE A 462 21.03 10.55 0.54
N GLU A 463 21.01 10.54 1.88
CA GLU A 463 20.15 11.43 2.70
C GLU A 463 21.10 12.31 3.55
N TYR A 464 21.00 13.64 3.40
CA TYR A 464 21.94 14.56 4.05
C TYR A 464 21.19 15.66 4.79
#